data_1fc991c58d4e7eaf17a6f1fe2ef85cb1
#
_entry.id   1fc991c58d4e7eaf17a6f1fe2ef85cb1
#
_cell.length_a   1.000
_cell.length_b   1.000
_cell.length_c   1.000
_cell.angle_alpha   90.00
_cell.angle_beta   90.00
_cell.angle_gamma   90.00
#
_symmetry.space_group_name_H-M   'P 1'
#
loop_
_entity.id
_entity.type
_entity.pdbx_description
1 polymer ?
#
loop_
_entity_poly.entity_id
_entity_poly.type
_entity_poly.pdbx_seq_one_letter_code
_entity_poly.pdbx_strand_id
1 'polypeptide(L)'
;MGLLSYRAATEADVPLLVGWHADPEVLRYWDGETFTDDEMHERLARPDVDMWILEDGGEPVGLLQSWREPDPPKRGGLDGFLIASARGRGIMPAIARRLATDLIADGWTEVTVDPYEWNERAIRG
;
A
#
# COMPACT_ATOMS: atom_id res chain seq x y z
N MET A 1 -20.96 -8.20 3.38
CA MET A 1 -19.90 -7.55 2.60
C MET A 1 -19.37 -6.35 3.35
N GLY A 2 -18.09 -6.30 3.59
CA GLY A 2 -17.47 -5.23 4.33
C GLY A 2 -17.28 -3.96 3.52
N LEU A 3 -17.09 -2.86 4.23
CA LEU A 3 -16.73 -1.59 3.61
C LEU A 3 -15.22 -1.57 3.40
N LEU A 4 -14.81 -1.32 2.17
CA LEU A 4 -13.38 -1.21 1.84
C LEU A 4 -12.87 0.16 2.26
N SER A 5 -11.73 0.18 2.94
CA SER A 5 -11.11 1.41 3.41
C SER A 5 -9.59 1.25 3.51
N TYR A 6 -8.91 2.35 3.77
CA TYR A 6 -7.49 2.33 4.08
C TYR A 6 -7.22 3.32 5.21
N ARG A 7 -6.15 3.06 5.95
CA ARG A 7 -5.70 3.95 7.02
C ARG A 7 -4.19 3.95 7.09
N ALA A 8 -3.61 5.00 7.65
CA ALA A 8 -2.18 5.06 7.85
C ALA A 8 -1.73 3.94 8.79
N ALA A 9 -0.65 3.27 8.44
CA ALA A 9 -0.03 2.29 9.32
C ALA A 9 0.64 3.01 10.49
N THR A 10 0.62 2.40 11.64
CA THR A 10 1.23 2.94 12.86
C THR A 10 2.20 1.91 13.44
N GLU A 11 2.91 2.29 14.48
CA GLU A 11 3.82 1.38 15.17
C GLU A 11 3.09 0.16 15.75
N ALA A 12 1.82 0.30 16.07
CA ALA A 12 1.00 -0.82 16.53
C ALA A 12 0.81 -1.89 15.45
N ASP A 13 1.00 -1.54 14.20
CA ASP A 13 0.87 -2.46 13.07
C ASP A 13 2.17 -3.22 12.75
N VAL A 14 3.27 -2.92 13.43
CA VAL A 14 4.56 -3.55 13.13
C VAL A 14 4.50 -5.08 13.18
N PRO A 15 3.92 -5.72 14.21
CA PRO A 15 3.84 -7.19 14.21
C PRO A 15 3.07 -7.74 13.01
N LEU A 16 1.99 -7.09 12.63
CA LEU A 16 1.19 -7.48 11.48
C LEU A 16 1.99 -7.35 10.17
N LEU A 17 2.66 -6.23 9.99
CA LEU A 17 3.45 -5.96 8.78
C LEU A 17 4.64 -6.92 8.67
N VAL A 18 5.34 -7.18 9.76
CA VAL A 18 6.45 -8.14 9.78
C VAL A 18 5.95 -9.53 9.42
N GLY A 19 4.82 -9.94 9.98
CA GLY A 19 4.22 -11.24 9.68
C GLY A 19 3.81 -11.37 8.21
N TRP A 20 3.20 -10.34 7.65
CA TRP A 20 2.82 -10.34 6.24
C TRP A 20 4.04 -10.44 5.32
N HIS A 21 5.11 -9.70 5.61
CA HIS A 21 6.32 -9.74 4.79
C HIS A 21 7.08 -11.06 4.90
N ALA A 22 6.77 -11.87 5.90
CA ALA A 22 7.33 -13.22 6.05
C ALA A 22 6.43 -14.31 5.48
N ASP A 23 5.20 -13.98 5.10
CA ASP A 23 4.23 -14.94 4.57
C ASP A 23 4.64 -15.37 3.16
N PRO A 24 4.85 -16.69 2.91
CA PRO A 24 5.22 -17.16 1.57
C PRO A 24 4.24 -16.76 0.47
N GLU A 25 2.95 -16.67 0.78
CA GLU A 25 1.95 -16.27 -0.21
C GLU A 25 2.03 -14.78 -0.55
N VAL A 26 2.53 -13.96 0.36
CA VAL A 26 2.82 -12.57 0.07
C VAL A 26 4.11 -12.46 -0.72
N LEU A 27 5.18 -13.13 -0.28
CA LEU A 27 6.48 -13.09 -0.95
C LEU A 27 6.41 -13.57 -2.39
N ARG A 28 5.49 -14.45 -2.70
CA ARG A 28 5.31 -14.98 -4.05
C ARG A 28 4.92 -13.90 -5.06
N TYR A 29 4.16 -12.90 -4.62
CA TYR A 29 3.64 -11.83 -5.48
C TYR A 29 4.22 -10.47 -5.16
N TRP A 30 4.95 -10.37 -4.08
CA TRP A 30 5.56 -9.13 -3.61
C TRP A 30 7.07 -9.29 -3.64
N ASP A 31 7.71 -8.51 -4.45
CA ASP A 31 9.16 -8.59 -4.65
C ASP A 31 9.91 -7.89 -3.52
N GLY A 32 9.44 -8.12 -2.33
CA GLY A 32 9.97 -7.51 -1.13
C GLY A 32 10.85 -8.43 -0.34
N GLU A 33 11.28 -7.93 0.78
CA GLU A 33 12.15 -8.62 1.73
C GLU A 33 11.41 -8.88 3.02
N THR A 34 11.95 -9.79 3.82
CA THR A 34 11.51 -9.93 5.20
C THR A 34 12.11 -8.80 6.04
N PHE A 35 11.44 -8.46 7.11
CA PHE A 35 11.85 -7.39 8.00
C PHE A 35 11.87 -7.86 9.43
N THR A 36 12.84 -7.36 10.22
CA THR A 36 12.76 -7.43 11.67
C THR A 36 11.82 -6.32 12.17
N ASP A 37 11.43 -6.38 13.44
CA ASP A 37 10.60 -5.32 14.02
C ASP A 37 11.29 -3.96 13.91
N ASP A 38 12.60 -3.89 14.22
CA ASP A 38 13.35 -2.64 14.13
C ASP A 38 13.40 -2.10 12.72
N GLU A 39 13.62 -2.96 11.73
CA GLU A 39 13.63 -2.56 10.33
C GLU A 39 12.26 -2.02 9.89
N MET A 40 11.18 -2.62 10.37
CA MET A 40 9.83 -2.16 10.04
C MET A 40 9.54 -0.81 10.69
N HIS A 41 10.00 -0.59 11.93
CA HIS A 41 9.89 0.73 12.57
C HIS A 41 10.62 1.80 11.75
N GLU A 42 11.81 1.49 11.27
CA GLU A 42 12.57 2.43 10.43
C GLU A 42 11.83 2.73 9.14
N ARG A 43 11.22 1.73 8.54
CA ARG A 43 10.48 1.92 7.29
C ARG A 43 9.26 2.81 7.49
N LEU A 44 8.54 2.65 8.59
CA LEU A 44 7.41 3.50 8.92
C LEU A 44 7.82 4.96 9.13
N ALA A 45 9.06 5.20 9.54
CA ALA A 45 9.55 6.55 9.80
C ALA A 45 10.11 7.25 8.55
N ARG A 46 10.18 6.58 7.40
CA ARG A 46 10.71 7.20 6.19
C ARG A 46 9.82 8.34 5.70
N PRO A 47 10.41 9.50 5.37
CA PRO A 47 9.61 10.65 4.94
C PRO A 47 9.12 10.55 3.49
N ASP A 48 9.73 9.68 2.67
CA ASP A 48 9.41 9.54 1.25
C ASP A 48 8.42 8.41 0.94
N VAL A 49 8.07 7.62 1.94
CA VAL A 49 7.14 6.49 1.79
C VAL A 49 6.12 6.53 2.91
N ASP A 50 4.84 6.46 2.52
CA ASP A 50 3.75 6.28 3.47
C ASP A 50 3.20 4.87 3.31
N MET A 51 2.93 4.21 4.43
CA MET A 51 2.37 2.87 4.44
C MET A 51 0.92 2.92 4.90
N TRP A 52 0.06 2.23 4.17
CA TRP A 52 -1.39 2.25 4.38
C TRP A 52 -1.89 0.82 4.56
N ILE A 53 -2.60 0.59 5.65
CA ILE A 53 -3.26 -0.70 5.87
C ILE A 53 -4.60 -0.69 5.14
N LEU A 54 -4.82 -1.70 4.32
CA LEU A 54 -6.08 -1.89 3.62
C LEU A 54 -7.00 -2.72 4.48
N GLU A 55 -8.26 -2.32 4.58
CA GLU A 55 -9.24 -2.99 5.42
C GLU A 55 -10.51 -3.32 4.65
N ASP A 56 -11.08 -4.46 4.98
CA ASP A 56 -12.38 -4.88 4.51
C ASP A 56 -13.26 -5.12 5.73
N GLY A 57 -14.22 -4.23 5.96
CA GLY A 57 -15.08 -4.29 7.14
C GLY A 57 -14.31 -4.15 8.45
N GLY A 58 -13.21 -3.41 8.43
CA GLY A 58 -12.35 -3.23 9.60
C GLY A 58 -11.28 -4.30 9.77
N GLU A 59 -11.28 -5.34 8.93
CA GLU A 59 -10.24 -6.37 8.97
C GLU A 59 -9.09 -6.02 8.05
N PRO A 60 -7.84 -6.04 8.55
CA PRO A 60 -6.69 -5.79 7.70
C PRO A 60 -6.53 -6.89 6.63
N VAL A 61 -6.44 -6.48 5.37
CA VAL A 61 -6.37 -7.44 4.25
C VAL A 61 -5.18 -7.18 3.33
N GLY A 62 -4.41 -6.14 3.55
CA GLY A 62 -3.26 -5.86 2.71
C GLY A 62 -2.59 -4.54 3.03
N LEU A 63 -1.62 -4.21 2.19
CA LEU A 63 -0.79 -3.03 2.32
C LEU A 63 -0.72 -2.30 1.00
N LEU A 64 -0.83 -0.97 1.04
CA LEU A 64 -0.40 -0.09 -0.03
C LEU A 64 0.71 0.80 0.49
N GLN A 65 1.68 1.07 -0.35
CA GLN A 65 2.71 2.07 -0.08
C GLN A 65 2.57 3.17 -1.11
N SER A 66 2.64 4.42 -0.68
CA SER A 66 2.77 5.55 -1.57
C SER A 66 4.16 6.14 -1.39
N TRP A 67 4.89 6.27 -2.51
CA TRP A 67 6.23 6.83 -2.50
C TRP A 67 6.25 8.10 -3.35
N ARG A 68 7.05 9.08 -2.90
CA ARG A 68 7.15 10.38 -3.55
C ARG A 68 8.53 10.58 -4.14
N GLU A 69 8.56 11.20 -5.31
CA GLU A 69 9.81 11.71 -5.86
C GLU A 69 10.24 12.93 -5.04
N PRO A 70 11.57 13.15 -4.90
CA PRO A 70 12.07 14.20 -4.01
C PRO A 70 11.77 15.61 -4.46
N ASP A 71 11.53 15.83 -5.75
CA ASP A 71 11.35 17.18 -6.29
C ASP A 71 9.89 17.45 -6.64
N PRO A 72 9.42 18.72 -6.49
CA PRO A 72 8.12 19.09 -7.02
C PRO A 72 8.11 19.11 -8.55
N PRO A 73 6.95 18.91 -9.22
CA PRO A 73 5.67 18.68 -8.59
C PRO A 73 5.60 17.31 -7.91
N LYS A 74 4.74 17.21 -6.91
CA LYS A 74 4.56 15.97 -6.17
C LYS A 74 4.07 14.90 -7.12
N ARG A 75 4.85 13.87 -7.29
CA ARG A 75 4.46 12.71 -8.06
C ARG A 75 5.17 11.49 -7.51
N GLY A 76 4.63 10.34 -7.79
CA GLY A 76 5.21 9.10 -7.33
C GLY A 76 4.33 7.93 -7.71
N GLY A 77 4.28 6.93 -6.87
CA GLY A 77 3.54 5.74 -7.20
C GLY A 77 2.97 5.03 -6.00
N LEU A 78 2.14 4.04 -6.31
CA LEU A 78 1.56 3.12 -5.36
C LEU A 78 2.00 1.71 -5.72
N ASP A 79 2.37 0.95 -4.70
CA ASP A 79 2.56 -0.48 -4.83
C ASP A 79 2.08 -1.15 -3.54
N GLY A 80 1.84 -2.44 -3.61
CA GLY A 80 1.37 -3.14 -2.44
C GLY A 80 0.96 -4.57 -2.72
N PHE A 81 0.32 -5.16 -1.75
CA PHE A 81 -0.12 -6.54 -1.84
C PHE A 81 -1.38 -6.78 -1.01
N LEU A 82 -2.07 -7.86 -1.33
CA LEU A 82 -3.16 -8.39 -0.52
C LEU A 82 -2.74 -9.74 0.06
N ILE A 83 -3.27 -10.06 1.23
CA ILE A 83 -3.15 -11.43 1.75
C ILE A 83 -3.92 -12.38 0.83
N ALA A 84 -3.54 -13.66 0.84
CA ALA A 84 -4.09 -14.63 -0.11
C ALA A 84 -5.62 -14.69 -0.10
N SER A 85 -6.24 -14.66 1.07
CA SER A 85 -7.68 -14.77 1.21
C SER A 85 -8.45 -13.56 0.65
N ALA A 86 -7.76 -12.45 0.41
CA ALA A 86 -8.39 -11.22 -0.07
C ALA A 86 -8.24 -11.02 -1.59
N ARG A 87 -7.46 -11.87 -2.24
CA ARG A 87 -7.20 -11.74 -3.67
C ARG A 87 -8.40 -12.12 -4.52
N GLY A 88 -8.46 -11.56 -5.73
CA GLY A 88 -9.49 -11.92 -6.70
C GLY A 88 -10.85 -11.31 -6.45
N ARG A 89 -10.96 -10.35 -5.53
CA ARG A 89 -12.25 -9.70 -5.19
C ARG A 89 -12.30 -8.23 -5.59
N GLY A 90 -11.34 -7.77 -6.37
CA GLY A 90 -11.31 -6.38 -6.81
C GLY A 90 -10.95 -5.36 -5.73
N ILE A 91 -10.43 -5.80 -4.60
CA ILE A 91 -10.13 -4.93 -3.47
C ILE A 91 -9.01 -3.95 -3.80
N MET A 92 -7.90 -4.46 -4.35
CA MET A 92 -6.73 -3.63 -4.62
C MET A 92 -7.02 -2.50 -5.61
N PRO A 93 -7.62 -2.78 -6.79
CA PRO A 93 -7.93 -1.69 -7.73
C PRO A 93 -8.87 -0.63 -7.12
N ALA A 94 -9.86 -1.07 -6.35
CA ALA A 94 -10.83 -0.16 -5.74
C ALA A 94 -10.17 0.79 -4.74
N ILE A 95 -9.37 0.24 -3.83
CA ILE A 95 -8.73 1.06 -2.79
C ILE A 95 -7.60 1.90 -3.39
N ALA A 96 -6.81 1.33 -4.30
CA ALA A 96 -5.72 2.07 -4.93
C ALA A 96 -6.24 3.30 -5.68
N ARG A 97 -7.36 3.16 -6.38
CA ARG A 97 -7.97 4.29 -7.06
C ARG A 97 -8.41 5.38 -6.09
N ARG A 98 -8.98 4.99 -4.95
CA ARG A 98 -9.39 5.95 -3.91
C ARG A 98 -8.19 6.68 -3.33
N LEU A 99 -7.13 5.94 -2.98
CA LEU A 99 -5.92 6.55 -2.44
C LEU A 99 -5.28 7.48 -3.46
N ALA A 100 -5.18 7.06 -4.72
CA ALA A 100 -4.63 7.92 -5.78
C ALA A 100 -5.44 9.20 -5.93
N THR A 101 -6.77 9.11 -5.91
CA THR A 101 -7.64 10.27 -6.00
C THR A 101 -7.42 11.21 -4.82
N ASP A 102 -7.29 10.66 -3.61
CA ASP A 102 -7.05 11.45 -2.41
C ASP A 102 -5.69 12.15 -2.46
N LEU A 103 -4.65 11.46 -2.95
CA LEU A 103 -3.32 12.05 -3.11
C LEU A 103 -3.34 13.20 -4.13
N ILE A 104 -4.05 13.03 -5.23
CA ILE A 104 -4.18 14.10 -6.23
C ILE A 104 -4.92 15.29 -5.62
N ALA A 105 -5.97 15.04 -4.85
CA ALA A 105 -6.67 16.10 -4.14
C ALA A 105 -5.77 16.82 -3.13
N ASP A 106 -4.75 16.12 -2.61
CA ASP A 106 -3.77 16.68 -1.68
C ASP A 106 -2.58 17.36 -2.38
N GLY A 107 -2.63 17.49 -3.69
CA GLY A 107 -1.65 18.25 -4.45
C GLY A 107 -0.68 17.43 -5.29
N TRP A 108 -0.84 16.10 -5.34
CA TRP A 108 -0.02 15.28 -6.22
C TRP A 108 -0.45 15.49 -7.67
N THR A 109 0.51 15.55 -8.59
CA THR A 109 0.23 15.78 -10.01
C THR A 109 0.09 14.47 -10.79
N GLU A 110 0.71 13.40 -10.32
CA GLU A 110 0.65 12.10 -10.97
C GLU A 110 0.86 11.00 -9.95
N VAL A 111 0.07 9.94 -10.07
CA VAL A 111 0.25 8.74 -9.26
C VAL A 111 0.31 7.54 -10.22
N THR A 112 1.42 6.83 -10.20
CA THR A 112 1.62 5.60 -10.98
C THR A 112 1.23 4.41 -10.12
N VAL A 113 0.59 3.42 -10.71
CA VAL A 113 0.14 2.22 -9.99
C VAL A 113 0.91 1.02 -10.50
N ASP A 114 1.49 0.27 -9.57
CA ASP A 114 2.25 -0.94 -9.88
C ASP A 114 1.32 -2.05 -10.37
N PRO A 115 1.68 -2.79 -11.43
CA PRO A 115 0.76 -3.72 -12.11
C PRO A 115 0.69 -5.12 -11.50
N TYR A 116 1.30 -5.38 -10.39
CA TYR A 116 1.49 -6.75 -9.89
C TYR A 116 0.24 -7.61 -9.86
N GLU A 117 -0.85 -7.13 -9.26
CA GLU A 117 -2.11 -7.86 -9.18
C GLU A 117 -3.24 -7.11 -9.88
N TRP A 118 -2.92 -6.07 -10.61
CA TRP A 118 -3.86 -5.12 -11.17
C TRP A 118 -3.27 -4.53 -12.44
N ASN A 119 -4.12 -4.04 -13.29
CA ASN A 119 -3.64 -3.37 -14.49
C ASN A 119 -3.03 -2.04 -14.12
N GLU A 120 -1.81 -1.85 -14.58
CA GLU A 120 -1.10 -0.61 -14.37
C GLU A 120 -1.74 0.52 -15.15
N ARG A 121 -1.95 1.63 -14.47
CA ARG A 121 -2.37 2.87 -15.10
C ARG A 121 -1.80 4.04 -14.32
N ALA A 122 -1.34 5.05 -15.05
CA ALA A 122 -1.03 6.32 -14.42
C ALA A 122 -2.33 7.07 -14.17
N ILE A 123 -2.48 7.58 -12.94
CA ILE A 123 -3.64 8.40 -12.57
C ILE A 123 -3.14 9.83 -12.42
N ARG A 124 -3.79 10.76 -13.09
CA ARG A 124 -3.34 12.15 -13.16
C ARG A 124 -4.41 13.10 -12.66
N GLY A 125 -3.95 14.15 -12.00
CA GLY A 125 -4.80 15.24 -11.54
C GLY A 125 -5.07 16.29 -12.58
#